data_a89e7eb09d19c7003257793182c36cd8
#
_entry.id   a89e7eb09d19c7003257793182c36cd8
#
_cell.length_a   1.000
_cell.length_b   1.000
_cell.length_c   1.000
_cell.angle_alpha   90.00
_cell.angle_beta   90.00
_cell.angle_gamma   90.00
#
_symmetry.space_group_name_H-M   'P 1'
#
loop_
_entity.id
_entity.type
_entity.pdbx_description
1 polymer ?
#
loop_
_entity_poly.entity_id
_entity_poly.type
_entity_poly.pdbx_seq_one_letter_code
_entity_poly.pdbx_strand_id
1 'polypeptide(L)'
;MIKSDRPMKILVKITLLAVMILLTSDLGAKEERDYQGLPPGKGLELVLKNCTACHSIDIIRENHMSREAWDKTITWMQEKQGLWKLGKDRKIILDYLSKAQGEEKNKAGGREGNPMYEFNYPANPL
;
A
#
# COMPACT_ATOMS: atom_id res chain seq x y z
N MET A 1 -2.24 62.77 33.34
CA MET A 1 -1.46 61.52 33.28
C MET A 1 -2.37 60.42 32.72
N ILE A 2 -2.34 60.21 31.42
CA ILE A 2 -3.13 59.15 30.75
C ILE A 2 -2.25 57.93 30.70
N LYS A 3 -2.55 56.96 31.56
CA LYS A 3 -1.82 55.70 31.65
C LYS A 3 -2.09 54.86 30.40
N SER A 4 -1.09 54.83 29.48
CA SER A 4 -1.14 54.10 28.23
C SER A 4 -0.75 52.65 28.43
N ASP A 5 -1.60 51.86 29.14
CA ASP A 5 -1.37 50.42 29.33
C ASP A 5 -2.04 49.55 28.25
N ARG A 6 -2.73 50.16 27.30
CA ARG A 6 -3.50 49.44 26.27
C ARG A 6 -2.65 48.83 25.17
N PRO A 7 -1.58 49.48 24.63
CA PRO A 7 -0.83 48.89 23.53
C PRO A 7 -0.02 47.65 23.93
N MET A 8 0.47 47.64 25.18
CA MET A 8 1.30 46.53 25.67
C MET A 8 0.48 45.22 25.84
N LYS A 9 -0.77 45.34 26.32
CA LYS A 9 -1.66 44.18 26.45
C LYS A 9 -2.11 43.62 25.11
N ILE A 10 -2.25 44.46 24.11
CA ILE A 10 -2.60 44.06 22.73
C ILE A 10 -1.39 43.34 22.08
N LEU A 11 -0.18 43.85 22.24
CA LEU A 11 1.05 43.22 21.75
C LEU A 11 1.28 41.83 22.36
N VAL A 12 1.08 41.69 23.68
CA VAL A 12 1.20 40.39 24.36
C VAL A 12 0.15 39.38 23.86
N LYS A 13 -1.06 39.80 23.60
CA LYS A 13 -2.10 38.93 23.04
C LYS A 13 -1.80 38.50 21.63
N ILE A 14 -1.25 39.39 20.78
CA ILE A 14 -0.88 39.07 19.40
C ILE A 14 0.32 38.09 19.38
N THR A 15 1.31 38.29 20.24
CA THR A 15 2.45 37.38 20.33
C THR A 15 2.04 36.00 20.87
N LEU A 16 1.14 35.92 21.84
CA LEU A 16 0.61 34.65 22.33
C LEU A 16 -0.21 33.92 21.28
N LEU A 17 -1.01 34.65 20.49
CA LEU A 17 -1.77 34.07 19.38
C LEU A 17 -0.84 33.54 18.26
N ALA A 18 0.19 34.29 17.93
CA ALA A 18 1.19 33.87 16.94
C ALA A 18 1.96 32.62 17.39
N VAL A 19 2.33 32.52 18.65
CA VAL A 19 2.99 31.34 19.24
C VAL A 19 2.06 30.12 19.22
N MET A 20 0.76 30.32 19.54
CA MET A 20 -0.22 29.23 19.46
C MET A 20 -0.39 28.71 18.03
N ILE A 21 -0.37 29.57 17.03
CA ILE A 21 -0.48 29.16 15.62
C ILE A 21 0.78 28.40 15.16
N LEU A 22 1.95 28.80 15.64
CA LEU A 22 3.21 28.10 15.32
C LEU A 22 3.30 26.71 15.97
N LEU A 23 2.66 26.52 17.13
CA LEU A 23 2.64 25.22 17.82
C LEU A 23 1.65 24.21 17.20
N THR A 24 0.70 24.66 16.37
CA THR A 24 -0.28 23.77 15.71
C THR A 24 0.18 23.28 14.34
N SER A 25 1.32 23.71 13.85
CA SER A 25 1.85 23.34 12.52
C SER A 25 2.47 21.94 12.46
N ASP A 26 2.50 21.21 13.57
CA ASP A 26 3.06 19.86 13.64
C ASP A 26 2.00 18.76 13.56
N LEU A 27 0.84 19.06 12.93
CA LEU A 27 -0.09 18.00 12.53
C LEU A 27 0.51 17.30 11.32
N GLY A 28 1.41 16.35 11.62
CA GLY A 28 1.81 15.23 10.83
C GLY A 28 1.42 15.29 9.36
N ALA A 29 2.25 15.89 8.53
CA ALA A 29 2.37 15.43 7.15
C ALA A 29 2.77 13.95 7.27
N LYS A 30 1.76 13.06 7.29
CA LYS A 30 1.95 11.64 7.09
C LYS A 30 2.61 11.55 5.73
N GLU A 31 3.92 11.34 5.76
CA GLU A 31 4.73 11.12 4.56
C GLU A 31 3.99 10.06 3.76
N GLU A 32 3.33 10.50 2.71
CA GLU A 32 2.66 9.63 1.75
C GLU A 32 3.77 8.94 0.98
N ARG A 33 4.32 7.89 1.60
CA ARG A 33 5.28 7.03 0.93
C ARG A 33 4.57 6.51 -0.29
N ASP A 34 5.13 6.79 -1.45
CA ASP A 34 4.71 6.20 -2.70
C ASP A 34 4.90 4.68 -2.59
N TYR A 35 3.84 4.01 -2.21
CA TYR A 35 3.77 2.55 -2.13
C TYR A 35 3.59 1.92 -3.51
N GLN A 36 4.03 2.61 -4.55
CA GLN A 36 3.98 2.14 -5.94
C GLN A 36 2.56 1.74 -6.36
N GLY A 37 1.57 2.46 -5.88
CA GLY A 37 0.16 2.25 -6.22
C GLY A 37 -0.56 1.16 -5.41
N LEU A 38 0.10 0.53 -4.44
CA LEU A 38 -0.55 -0.38 -3.50
C LEU A 38 -1.01 0.36 -2.23
N PRO A 39 -2.17 0.01 -1.66
CA PRO A 39 -2.66 0.67 -0.44
C PRO A 39 -1.76 0.35 0.77
N PRO A 40 -1.56 1.31 1.68
CA PRO A 40 -0.81 1.06 2.90
C PRO A 40 -1.51 0.00 3.76
N GLY A 41 -0.73 -0.89 4.36
CA GLY A 41 -1.28 -1.94 5.22
C GLY A 41 -0.23 -2.90 5.76
N LYS A 42 -0.65 -3.65 6.78
CA LYS A 42 0.20 -4.70 7.34
C LYS A 42 0.48 -5.75 6.27
N GLY A 43 1.73 -5.97 5.95
CA GLY A 43 2.18 -6.91 4.92
C GLY A 43 2.69 -6.25 3.64
N LEU A 44 2.42 -4.96 3.40
CA LEU A 44 2.92 -4.25 2.22
C LEU A 44 4.45 -4.34 2.10
N GLU A 45 5.19 -4.07 3.18
CA GLU A 45 6.65 -4.14 3.17
C GLU A 45 7.16 -5.55 2.83
N LEU A 46 6.46 -6.58 3.30
CA LEU A 46 6.80 -7.96 2.97
C LEU A 46 6.52 -8.27 1.49
N VAL A 47 5.44 -7.73 0.94
CA VAL A 47 5.14 -7.83 -0.50
C VAL A 47 6.21 -7.11 -1.30
N LEU A 48 6.52 -5.87 -0.98
CA LEU A 48 7.57 -5.13 -1.67
C LEU A 48 8.92 -5.85 -1.60
N LYS A 49 9.33 -6.30 -0.42
CA LYS A 49 10.61 -6.99 -0.23
C LYS A 49 10.72 -8.31 -0.99
N ASN A 50 9.66 -9.12 -0.97
CA ASN A 50 9.73 -10.49 -1.49
C ASN A 50 9.27 -10.59 -2.95
N CYS A 51 8.32 -9.78 -3.38
CA CYS A 51 7.71 -9.93 -4.69
C CYS A 51 8.38 -9.05 -5.75
N THR A 52 8.95 -7.90 -5.38
CA THR A 52 9.65 -7.04 -6.35
C THR A 52 11.11 -7.42 -6.60
N ALA A 53 11.59 -8.50 -6.00
CA ALA A 53 12.95 -8.98 -6.22
C ALA A 53 13.16 -9.54 -7.64
N CYS A 54 12.11 -10.01 -8.31
CA CYS A 54 12.19 -10.68 -9.59
C CYS A 54 11.44 -9.95 -10.72
N HIS A 55 10.44 -9.13 -10.41
CA HIS A 55 9.61 -8.43 -11.39
C HIS A 55 9.06 -7.11 -10.85
N SER A 56 8.47 -6.30 -11.73
CA SER A 56 7.82 -5.04 -11.36
C SER A 56 6.61 -5.27 -10.47
N ILE A 57 6.32 -4.29 -9.61
CA ILE A 57 5.12 -4.26 -8.75
C ILE A 57 3.83 -4.18 -9.58
N ASP A 58 3.89 -3.73 -10.82
CA ASP A 58 2.74 -3.61 -11.70
C ASP A 58 2.01 -4.93 -11.88
N ILE A 59 2.77 -6.04 -11.96
CA ILE A 59 2.18 -7.40 -12.04
C ILE A 59 1.25 -7.67 -10.86
N ILE A 60 1.60 -7.21 -9.66
CA ILE A 60 0.75 -7.37 -8.48
C ILE A 60 -0.42 -6.40 -8.53
N ARG A 61 -0.15 -5.16 -8.91
CA ARG A 61 -1.14 -4.08 -8.93
C ARG A 61 -2.26 -4.33 -9.93
N GLU A 62 -1.93 -4.94 -11.07
CA GLU A 62 -2.87 -5.23 -12.15
C GLU A 62 -3.65 -6.53 -11.95
N ASN A 63 -3.20 -7.40 -11.04
CA ASN A 63 -3.84 -8.66 -10.75
C ASN A 63 -4.70 -8.59 -9.48
N HIS A 64 -5.94 -9.04 -9.61
CA HIS A 64 -6.92 -9.10 -8.53
C HIS A 64 -7.43 -10.52 -8.43
N MET A 65 -7.10 -11.19 -7.33
CA MET A 65 -7.34 -12.62 -7.20
C MET A 65 -7.89 -12.96 -5.80
N SER A 66 -8.59 -14.09 -5.71
CA SER A 66 -8.96 -14.65 -4.42
C SER A 66 -7.71 -14.99 -3.59
N ARG A 67 -7.90 -15.16 -2.28
CA ARG A 67 -6.82 -15.58 -1.39
C ARG A 67 -6.21 -16.91 -1.83
N GLU A 68 -7.05 -17.85 -2.24
CA GLU A 68 -6.66 -19.16 -2.73
C GLU A 68 -5.85 -19.08 -4.03
N ALA A 69 -6.25 -18.20 -4.93
CA ALA A 69 -5.54 -17.98 -6.18
C ALA A 69 -4.16 -17.34 -5.92
N TRP A 70 -4.07 -16.36 -5.01
CA TRP A 70 -2.80 -15.81 -4.56
C TRP A 70 -1.89 -16.88 -3.95
N ASP A 71 -2.45 -17.78 -3.14
CA ASP A 71 -1.68 -18.86 -2.50
C ASP A 71 -1.14 -19.86 -3.54
N LYS A 72 -1.96 -20.23 -4.52
CA LYS A 72 -1.52 -21.07 -5.66
C LYS A 72 -0.43 -20.39 -6.47
N THR A 73 -0.55 -19.09 -6.74
CA THR A 73 0.45 -18.32 -7.47
C THR A 73 1.78 -18.31 -6.73
N ILE A 74 1.77 -18.05 -5.43
CA ILE A 74 2.99 -18.08 -4.61
C ILE A 74 3.61 -19.47 -4.62
N THR A 75 2.80 -20.53 -4.52
CA THR A 75 3.30 -21.91 -4.61
C THR A 75 3.97 -22.17 -5.95
N TRP A 76 3.31 -21.79 -7.04
CA TRP A 76 3.87 -21.93 -8.38
C TRP A 76 5.19 -21.15 -8.55
N MET A 77 5.25 -19.92 -8.04
CA MET A 77 6.50 -19.14 -8.07
C MET A 77 7.62 -19.79 -7.27
N GLN A 78 7.30 -20.44 -6.15
CA GLN A 78 8.28 -21.18 -5.36
C GLN A 78 8.77 -22.45 -6.05
N GLU A 79 7.89 -23.15 -6.77
CA GLU A 79 8.21 -24.41 -7.42
C GLU A 79 8.88 -24.23 -8.80
N LYS A 80 8.50 -23.19 -9.54
CA LYS A 80 8.87 -23.03 -10.96
C LYS A 80 9.71 -21.80 -11.24
N GLN A 81 9.66 -20.76 -10.40
CA GLN A 81 10.32 -19.49 -10.64
C GLN A 81 11.43 -19.17 -9.62
N GLY A 82 11.72 -20.09 -8.72
CA GLY A 82 12.82 -19.93 -7.78
C GLY A 82 12.53 -18.96 -6.62
N LEU A 83 11.27 -18.62 -6.37
CA LEU A 83 10.92 -17.85 -5.18
C LEU A 83 11.26 -18.68 -3.93
N TRP A 84 11.96 -18.06 -2.98
CA TRP A 84 12.32 -18.72 -1.73
C TRP A 84 11.10 -19.00 -0.83
N LYS A 85 11.30 -19.84 0.17
CA LYS A 85 10.26 -20.15 1.14
C LYS A 85 9.97 -18.93 2.03
N LEU A 86 8.74 -18.44 2.02
CA LEU A 86 8.30 -17.26 2.78
C LEU A 86 8.07 -17.56 4.27
N GLY A 87 7.97 -18.82 4.66
CA GLY A 87 7.75 -19.21 6.06
C GLY A 87 6.53 -18.53 6.68
N LYS A 88 6.70 -17.94 7.86
CA LYS A 88 5.64 -17.22 8.59
C LYS A 88 5.12 -15.98 7.86
N ASP A 89 5.92 -15.40 6.98
CA ASP A 89 5.56 -14.18 6.24
C ASP A 89 4.50 -14.46 5.18
N ARG A 90 4.39 -15.71 4.68
CA ARG A 90 3.40 -16.12 3.68
C ARG A 90 1.98 -15.77 4.10
N LYS A 91 1.61 -16.06 5.35
CA LYS A 91 0.27 -15.75 5.85
C LYS A 91 0.00 -14.24 5.83
N ILE A 92 0.96 -13.42 6.26
CA ILE A 92 0.83 -11.96 6.31
C ILE A 92 0.72 -11.39 4.90
N ILE A 93 1.51 -11.90 3.96
CA ILE A 93 1.46 -11.51 2.54
C ILE A 93 0.10 -11.86 1.95
N LEU A 94 -0.41 -13.07 2.16
CA LEU A 94 -1.72 -13.50 1.67
C LEU A 94 -2.87 -12.69 2.27
N ASP A 95 -2.83 -12.39 3.57
CA ASP A 95 -3.82 -11.55 4.25
C ASP A 95 -3.83 -10.12 3.67
N TYR A 96 -2.66 -9.60 3.31
CA TYR A 96 -2.53 -8.31 2.66
C TYR A 96 -3.05 -8.35 1.22
N LEU A 97 -2.57 -9.27 0.39
CA LEU A 97 -2.93 -9.36 -1.03
C LEU A 97 -4.43 -9.62 -1.23
N SER A 98 -5.02 -10.52 -0.47
CA SER A 98 -6.46 -10.80 -0.56
C SER A 98 -7.32 -9.59 -0.20
N LYS A 99 -6.84 -8.70 0.65
CA LYS A 99 -7.52 -7.47 1.04
C LYS A 99 -7.22 -6.31 0.09
N ALA A 100 -5.96 -6.14 -0.29
CA ALA A 100 -5.50 -5.03 -1.11
C ALA A 100 -5.78 -5.24 -2.60
N GLN A 101 -5.70 -6.48 -3.07
CA GLN A 101 -5.83 -6.92 -4.46
C GLN A 101 -6.77 -8.13 -4.57
N GLY A 102 -7.91 -8.07 -3.87
CA GLY A 102 -8.97 -9.08 -3.95
C GLY A 102 -9.83 -8.94 -5.20
N GLU A 103 -10.54 -10.00 -5.57
CA GLU A 103 -11.42 -10.08 -6.76
C GLU A 103 -12.52 -9.01 -6.81
N GLU A 104 -12.96 -8.51 -5.66
CA GLU A 104 -14.03 -7.50 -5.61
C GLU A 104 -13.62 -6.19 -6.31
N LYS A 105 -12.33 -5.88 -6.39
CA LYS A 105 -11.84 -4.71 -7.12
C LYS A 105 -12.01 -4.86 -8.63
N ASN A 106 -11.98 -6.08 -9.17
CA ASN A 106 -12.22 -6.34 -10.59
C ASN A 106 -13.67 -6.02 -10.99
N LYS A 107 -14.63 -6.25 -10.10
CA LYS A 107 -16.05 -5.98 -10.37
C LYS A 107 -16.34 -4.50 -10.52
N ALA A 108 -15.58 -3.65 -9.82
CA ALA A 108 -15.70 -2.19 -9.92
C ALA A 108 -15.04 -1.61 -11.19
N GLY A 109 -14.11 -2.33 -11.82
CA GLY A 109 -13.33 -1.89 -12.99
C GLY A 109 -13.76 -2.47 -14.34
N GLY A 110 -14.79 -3.30 -14.39
CA GLY A 110 -15.36 -3.80 -15.65
C GLY A 110 -14.50 -4.79 -16.45
N ARG A 111 -13.40 -5.28 -15.89
CA ARG A 111 -12.67 -6.44 -16.44
C ARG A 111 -13.07 -7.67 -15.66
N GLU A 112 -13.89 -8.48 -16.24
CA GLU A 112 -14.09 -9.86 -15.81
C GLU A 112 -12.71 -10.53 -15.81
N GLY A 113 -12.23 -10.93 -14.61
CA GLY A 113 -10.87 -11.42 -14.43
C GLY A 113 -10.64 -12.67 -15.26
N ASN A 114 -9.72 -12.57 -16.20
CA ASN A 114 -9.11 -13.75 -16.78
C ASN A 114 -8.10 -14.27 -15.75
N PRO A 115 -8.36 -15.39 -15.06
CA PRO A 115 -7.41 -15.94 -14.12
C PRO A 115 -6.15 -16.31 -14.90
N MET A 116 -5.03 -15.81 -14.45
CA MET A 116 -3.70 -15.97 -15.09
C MET A 116 -3.29 -17.44 -15.31
N TYR A 117 -4.07 -18.40 -14.82
CA TYR A 117 -3.82 -19.85 -14.92
C TYR A 117 -4.75 -20.61 -15.85
N GLU A 118 -5.79 -19.98 -16.39
CA GLU A 118 -6.67 -20.61 -17.37
C GLU A 118 -6.18 -20.46 -18.80
N PHE A 119 -4.92 -20.04 -18.98
CA PHE A 119 -4.27 -20.20 -20.28
C PHE A 119 -3.99 -21.67 -20.50
N ASN A 120 -4.97 -22.33 -21.09
CA ASN A 120 -4.80 -23.64 -21.67
C ASN A 120 -3.99 -23.43 -22.96
N TYR A 121 -2.68 -23.36 -22.84
CA TYR A 121 -1.83 -23.35 -24.01
C TYR A 121 -2.00 -24.69 -24.72
N PRO A 122 -2.50 -24.74 -25.97
CA PRO A 122 -2.42 -25.97 -26.75
C PRO A 122 -0.95 -26.37 -26.81
N ALA A 123 -0.67 -27.66 -26.59
CA ALA A 123 0.67 -28.17 -26.70
C ALA A 123 1.27 -27.72 -28.03
N ASN A 124 2.44 -27.06 -27.97
CA ASN A 124 3.12 -26.59 -29.17
C ASN A 124 3.44 -27.81 -30.05
N PRO A 125 2.84 -27.94 -31.24
CA PRO A 125 3.16 -29.05 -32.12
C PRO A 125 4.54 -28.78 -32.72
N LEU A 126 5.57 -29.43 -32.16
CA LEU A 126 6.85 -29.59 -32.83
C LEU A 126 6.81 -30.83 -33.71
#